data_89db0e850a8d02c5200a014f005a36bf
#
_entry.id   89db0e850a8d02c5200a014f005a36bf
#
_cell.length_a   1.000
_cell.length_b   1.000
_cell.length_c   1.000
_cell.angle_alpha   90.00
_cell.angle_beta   90.00
_cell.angle_gamma   90.00
#
_symmetry.space_group_name_H-M   'P 1'
#
loop_
_entity.id
_entity.type
_entity.pdbx_description
1 polymer ?
#
loop_
_entity_poly.entity_id
_entity_poly.type
_entity_poly.pdbx_seq_one_letter_code
_entity_poly.pdbx_strand_id
1 'polypeptide(L)'
;MTKQLLSTSIAAPGFFGLNTQESSITLASGYALEATNCVIDKSGRLGSREGWIDRTTASTAVNIKGLHEFVNNAGVSEFISFGDNKVYSGLATLSDITNSAAISADNWQCATLSNRVYMFQRGHHPLVRESGAALQRIDAATNAAGTPPQANAVVSAYGRLWAADITGDNHTVYWSDLVLNHGGGIRWTGGTSGNLDIATSFTKGGDSITALAAFNGNLVIFCKNSIVIYQDSDTSNNQSYLVPTDLRLVEVVHGVGCVARDSVQNTGADILFLSKSGLRSLSRVIQEKSAPIGDLSVNVRDEITALEATEPVENVKSVYSPEHAFYLLSFPTSQQIYCFDMRGKLENGAARTTRWAGLSHRGMISTTDGSLLFGQTTGIAEYSGYLDDDETYRMLYYTNYFDFDQPTTTKILKSVGITLIGGSGQAFTVKAGIDYSDEYRSYNATVKQTALSEYNIGEYNIAEYTGGGGTDRVKLSIGGSGSVVQLGFETEISGNEVSIQKFDLYIKTGRVI
;
A
#
# COMPACT_ATOMS: atom_id res chain seq x y z
N MET A 1 8.35 -49.32 22.66
CA MET A 1 8.61 -47.86 22.73
C MET A 1 7.30 -47.15 22.48
N THR A 2 6.83 -46.37 23.44
CA THR A 2 5.68 -45.47 23.25
C THR A 2 6.06 -44.44 22.20
N LYS A 3 5.39 -44.48 21.04
CA LYS A 3 5.63 -43.51 19.97
C LYS A 3 5.23 -42.12 20.48
N GLN A 4 6.20 -41.19 20.50
CA GLN A 4 6.02 -39.85 21.01
C GLN A 4 5.04 -39.04 20.16
N LEU A 5 4.13 -38.34 20.80
CA LEU A 5 3.27 -37.36 20.16
C LEU A 5 4.06 -36.05 20.10
N LEU A 6 4.28 -35.54 18.90
CA LEU A 6 4.91 -34.22 18.66
C LEU A 6 3.82 -33.23 18.23
N SER A 7 4.05 -31.99 18.56
CA SER A 7 3.20 -30.90 18.11
C SER A 7 4.04 -29.69 17.70
N THR A 8 3.59 -28.97 16.67
CA THR A 8 4.07 -27.64 16.33
C THR A 8 2.90 -26.67 16.34
N SER A 9 3.18 -25.41 16.59
CA SER A 9 2.14 -24.40 16.71
C SER A 9 2.63 -23.09 16.12
N ILE A 10 1.78 -22.45 15.31
CA ILE A 10 1.92 -21.05 14.90
C ILE A 10 0.81 -20.30 15.61
N ALA A 11 1.15 -19.34 16.43
CA ALA A 11 0.19 -18.52 17.17
C ALA A 11 0.55 -17.04 17.03
N ALA A 12 -0.45 -16.18 17.00
CA ALA A 12 -0.24 -14.74 17.03
C ALA A 12 0.63 -14.34 18.23
N PRO A 13 1.64 -13.45 18.04
CA PRO A 13 1.97 -12.68 16.84
C PRO A 13 2.96 -13.34 15.87
N GLY A 14 3.10 -14.65 15.88
CA GLY A 14 4.06 -15.43 15.08
C GLY A 14 3.65 -15.65 13.60
N PHE A 15 2.67 -14.91 13.07
CA PHE A 15 2.38 -14.89 11.65
C PHE A 15 3.26 -13.81 10.98
N PHE A 16 4.19 -14.24 10.12
CA PHE A 16 5.20 -13.37 9.49
C PHE A 16 4.84 -12.97 8.05
N GLY A 17 3.77 -13.56 7.50
CA GLY A 17 3.31 -13.31 6.13
C GLY A 17 4.11 -14.08 5.09
N LEU A 18 4.02 -13.64 3.85
CA LEU A 18 4.66 -14.26 2.69
C LEU A 18 6.19 -14.22 2.77
N ASN A 19 6.80 -15.34 2.40
CA ASN A 19 8.21 -15.38 2.00
C ASN A 19 8.37 -16.33 0.81
N THR A 20 8.60 -15.75 -0.36
CA THR A 20 8.77 -16.46 -1.63
C THR A 20 10.22 -16.42 -2.11
N GLN A 21 11.14 -15.85 -1.31
CA GLN A 21 12.56 -15.76 -1.62
C GLN A 21 13.34 -16.98 -1.13
N GLU A 22 12.94 -17.51 0.02
CA GLU A 22 13.59 -18.67 0.58
C GLU A 22 12.97 -19.96 0.03
N SER A 23 13.75 -21.02 0.03
CA SER A 23 13.24 -22.34 -0.35
C SER A 23 12.17 -22.80 0.64
N SER A 24 11.08 -23.34 0.13
CA SER A 24 10.00 -23.91 0.94
C SER A 24 10.45 -24.97 1.96
N ILE A 25 11.62 -25.54 1.75
CA ILE A 25 12.23 -26.58 2.60
C ILE A 25 12.89 -25.96 3.84
N THR A 26 13.52 -24.79 3.69
CA THR A 26 14.30 -24.15 4.76
C THR A 26 13.55 -22.99 5.43
N LEU A 27 12.38 -22.66 4.93
CA LEU A 27 11.59 -21.53 5.41
C LEU A 27 11.20 -21.71 6.88
N ALA A 28 11.49 -20.71 7.70
CA ALA A 28 11.21 -20.76 9.13
C ALA A 28 9.69 -20.81 9.43
N SER A 29 9.34 -21.39 10.56
CA SER A 29 7.95 -21.43 11.04
C SER A 29 7.39 -20.01 11.22
N GLY A 30 6.14 -19.79 10.83
CA GLY A 30 5.47 -18.50 10.86
C GLY A 30 5.43 -17.77 9.51
N TYR A 31 6.34 -18.09 8.60
CA TYR A 31 6.22 -17.66 7.22
C TYR A 31 5.23 -18.51 6.44
N ALA A 32 4.66 -17.91 5.41
CA ALA A 32 3.72 -18.53 4.50
C ALA A 32 4.28 -18.61 3.09
N LEU A 33 3.98 -19.68 2.38
CA LEU A 33 4.20 -19.80 0.93
C LEU A 33 3.06 -19.15 0.14
N GLU A 34 1.88 -19.04 0.75
CA GLU A 34 0.71 -18.36 0.20
C GLU A 34 -0.01 -17.63 1.34
N ALA A 35 -0.32 -16.36 1.15
CA ALA A 35 -1.11 -15.53 2.06
C ALA A 35 -1.93 -14.52 1.23
N THR A 36 -3.03 -15.02 0.65
CA THR A 36 -3.84 -14.28 -0.31
C THR A 36 -5.15 -13.83 0.30
N ASN A 37 -5.52 -12.56 0.06
CA ASN A 37 -6.70 -11.88 0.59
C ASN A 37 -6.77 -11.92 2.13
N CYS A 38 -5.62 -11.75 2.76
CA CYS A 38 -5.49 -11.66 4.21
C CYS A 38 -4.68 -10.42 4.61
N VAL A 39 -4.80 -10.08 5.88
CA VAL A 39 -4.04 -9.01 6.55
C VAL A 39 -3.52 -9.52 7.88
N ILE A 40 -2.45 -8.92 8.38
CA ILE A 40 -1.99 -9.15 9.74
C ILE A 40 -2.52 -8.00 10.60
N ASP A 41 -3.35 -8.33 11.57
CA ASP A 41 -4.01 -7.34 12.42
C ASP A 41 -3.09 -6.75 13.51
N LYS A 42 -3.62 -5.79 14.28
CA LYS A 42 -2.90 -5.15 15.38
C LYS A 42 -2.47 -6.11 16.50
N SER A 43 -3.11 -7.26 16.60
CA SER A 43 -2.78 -8.32 17.57
C SER A 43 -1.80 -9.35 16.98
N GLY A 44 -1.37 -9.17 15.74
CA GLY A 44 -0.51 -10.10 15.01
C GLY A 44 -1.20 -11.37 14.57
N ARG A 45 -2.53 -11.37 14.49
CA ARG A 45 -3.33 -12.48 13.95
C ARG A 45 -3.39 -12.37 12.43
N LEU A 46 -3.61 -13.49 11.77
CA LEU A 46 -3.86 -13.53 10.35
C LEU A 46 -5.37 -13.48 10.10
N GLY A 47 -5.88 -12.33 9.69
CA GLY A 47 -7.28 -12.08 9.39
C GLY A 47 -7.59 -12.01 7.90
N SER A 48 -8.87 -12.14 7.55
CA SER A 48 -9.35 -11.75 6.22
C SER A 48 -9.14 -10.25 6.03
N ARG A 49 -8.82 -9.80 4.81
CA ARG A 49 -8.91 -8.38 4.48
C ARG A 49 -10.37 -7.93 4.54
N GLU A 50 -10.59 -6.64 4.64
CA GLU A 50 -11.91 -6.11 4.32
C GLU A 50 -12.17 -6.19 2.81
N GLY A 51 -13.42 -6.10 2.43
CA GLY A 51 -13.86 -5.95 1.07
C GLY A 51 -13.94 -4.49 0.66
N TRP A 52 -14.81 -4.17 -0.28
CA TRP A 52 -15.13 -2.80 -0.64
C TRP A 52 -16.62 -2.63 -0.93
N ILE A 53 -17.08 -1.42 -0.79
CA ILE A 53 -18.44 -1.02 -1.10
C ILE A 53 -18.36 0.11 -2.14
N ASP A 54 -19.12 0.01 -3.21
CA ASP A 54 -19.21 1.08 -4.20
C ASP A 54 -19.81 2.35 -3.56
N ARG A 55 -19.04 3.44 -3.62
CA ARG A 55 -19.50 4.76 -3.16
C ARG A 55 -20.12 5.57 -4.28
N THR A 56 -19.77 5.27 -5.53
CA THR A 56 -20.39 5.90 -6.68
C THR A 56 -21.69 5.16 -7.04
N THR A 57 -22.82 5.81 -6.76
CA THR A 57 -24.16 5.23 -6.98
C THR A 57 -24.78 5.57 -8.33
N ALA A 58 -24.20 6.52 -9.06
CA ALA A 58 -24.70 6.91 -10.38
C ALA A 58 -24.12 5.99 -11.46
N SER A 59 -24.96 5.56 -12.38
CA SER A 59 -24.70 4.59 -13.45
C SER A 59 -23.70 5.02 -14.54
N THR A 60 -22.80 5.95 -14.26
CA THR A 60 -21.75 6.34 -15.20
C THR A 60 -20.51 5.53 -14.88
N ALA A 61 -20.31 4.43 -15.62
CA ALA A 61 -19.05 3.69 -15.56
C ALA A 61 -17.91 4.63 -16.01
N VAL A 62 -17.12 5.08 -15.03
CA VAL A 62 -15.92 5.91 -15.24
C VAL A 62 -14.73 5.15 -14.70
N ASN A 63 -13.74 4.92 -15.55
CA ASN A 63 -12.50 4.28 -15.16
C ASN A 63 -11.60 5.27 -14.40
N ILE A 64 -11.70 5.27 -13.08
CA ILE A 64 -10.97 6.19 -12.21
C ILE A 64 -9.52 5.71 -12.04
N LYS A 65 -8.56 6.52 -12.49
CA LYS A 65 -7.10 6.26 -12.42
C LYS A 65 -6.38 7.04 -11.34
N GLY A 66 -7.00 8.07 -10.81
CA GLY A 66 -6.44 8.88 -9.72
C GLY A 66 -7.53 9.50 -8.87
N LEU A 67 -7.21 9.68 -7.61
CA LEU A 67 -8.08 10.25 -6.58
C LEU A 67 -7.30 11.28 -5.77
N HIS A 68 -7.97 12.34 -5.35
CA HIS A 68 -7.42 13.34 -4.45
C HIS A 68 -8.52 13.91 -3.55
N GLU A 69 -8.27 13.97 -2.27
CA GLU A 69 -9.10 14.70 -1.32
C GLU A 69 -8.59 16.13 -1.17
N PHE A 70 -9.45 17.09 -1.35
CA PHE A 70 -9.18 18.49 -1.14
C PHE A 70 -9.98 19.01 0.04
N VAL A 71 -9.31 19.36 1.12
CA VAL A 71 -9.93 20.01 2.28
C VAL A 71 -9.74 21.52 2.14
N ASN A 72 -10.84 22.26 2.05
CA ASN A 72 -10.80 23.71 1.93
C ASN A 72 -10.58 24.40 3.28
N ASN A 73 -10.39 25.73 3.28
CA ASN A 73 -10.16 26.51 4.49
C ASN A 73 -11.34 26.48 5.50
N ALA A 74 -12.52 26.05 5.07
CA ALA A 74 -13.68 25.86 5.94
C ALA A 74 -13.74 24.43 6.55
N GLY A 75 -12.76 23.58 6.25
CA GLY A 75 -12.73 22.20 6.72
C GLY A 75 -13.67 21.26 5.94
N VAL A 76 -14.16 21.66 4.78
CA VAL A 76 -15.03 20.84 3.94
C VAL A 76 -14.18 20.07 2.94
N SER A 77 -14.33 18.73 2.94
CA SER A 77 -13.68 17.84 1.98
C SER A 77 -14.43 17.83 0.65
N GLU A 78 -13.69 17.97 -0.43
CA GLU A 78 -14.13 17.78 -1.81
C GLU A 78 -13.27 16.66 -2.44
N PHE A 79 -13.92 15.67 -3.05
CA PHE A 79 -13.22 14.59 -3.74
C PHE A 79 -13.08 14.94 -5.23
N ILE A 80 -11.86 14.84 -5.72
CA ILE A 80 -11.52 15.05 -7.13
C ILE A 80 -10.98 13.73 -7.67
N SER A 81 -11.51 13.29 -8.81
CA SER A 81 -11.09 12.05 -9.46
C SER A 81 -10.79 12.27 -10.93
N PHE A 82 -9.94 11.41 -11.46
CA PHE A 82 -9.45 11.48 -12.84
C PHE A 82 -9.69 10.15 -13.53
N GLY A 83 -10.25 10.21 -14.73
CA GLY A 83 -10.49 9.04 -15.56
C GLY A 83 -11.07 9.42 -16.90
N ASP A 84 -10.87 8.58 -17.90
CA ASP A 84 -11.42 8.75 -19.25
C ASP A 84 -11.13 10.14 -19.85
N ASN A 85 -9.93 10.68 -19.58
CA ASN A 85 -9.49 12.03 -19.97
C ASN A 85 -10.38 13.16 -19.43
N LYS A 86 -10.95 12.98 -18.27
CA LYS A 86 -11.82 13.94 -17.59
C LYS A 86 -11.43 14.10 -16.12
N VAL A 87 -11.92 15.18 -15.54
CA VAL A 87 -11.86 15.46 -14.11
C VAL A 87 -13.27 15.49 -13.56
N TYR A 88 -13.46 14.76 -12.49
CA TYR A 88 -14.75 14.68 -11.79
C TYR A 88 -14.64 15.21 -10.37
N SER A 89 -15.74 15.72 -9.87
CA SER A 89 -15.91 16.11 -8.47
C SER A 89 -17.05 15.32 -7.85
N GLY A 90 -16.88 14.93 -6.60
CA GLY A 90 -17.87 14.17 -5.84
C GLY A 90 -17.44 12.74 -5.57
N LEU A 91 -18.23 12.04 -4.77
CA LEU A 91 -18.02 10.66 -4.37
C LEU A 91 -19.20 9.77 -4.81
N ALA A 92 -20.39 10.05 -4.29
CA ALA A 92 -21.58 9.29 -4.64
C ALA A 92 -22.08 9.58 -6.07
N THR A 93 -21.94 10.83 -6.51
CA THR A 93 -22.26 11.25 -7.88
C THR A 93 -21.03 11.96 -8.44
N LEU A 94 -20.50 11.43 -9.53
CA LEU A 94 -19.34 12.01 -10.22
C LEU A 94 -19.82 13.08 -11.20
N SER A 95 -19.60 14.35 -10.86
CA SER A 95 -19.90 15.49 -11.72
C SER A 95 -18.69 15.82 -12.59
N ASP A 96 -18.84 15.79 -13.91
CA ASP A 96 -17.80 16.20 -14.85
C ASP A 96 -17.54 17.70 -14.69
N ILE A 97 -16.36 18.05 -14.23
CA ILE A 97 -15.90 19.42 -14.03
C ILE A 97 -14.82 19.84 -15.04
N THR A 98 -14.55 19.01 -16.04
CA THR A 98 -13.52 19.26 -17.06
C THR A 98 -13.74 20.59 -17.78
N ASN A 99 -15.01 20.97 -17.99
CA ASN A 99 -15.44 22.24 -18.56
C ASN A 99 -14.64 22.56 -19.85
N SER A 100 -14.20 23.81 -20.00
CA SER A 100 -13.41 24.29 -21.14
C SER A 100 -11.90 24.00 -21.02
N ALA A 101 -11.47 23.30 -20.00
CA ALA A 101 -10.04 22.99 -19.76
C ALA A 101 -9.40 22.10 -20.84
N ALA A 102 -10.21 21.43 -21.66
CA ALA A 102 -9.79 20.58 -22.79
C ALA A 102 -8.57 19.72 -22.45
N ILE A 103 -8.78 18.66 -21.68
CA ILE A 103 -7.72 17.74 -21.29
C ILE A 103 -7.74 16.47 -22.15
N SER A 104 -6.58 15.85 -22.33
CA SER A 104 -6.41 14.57 -23.01
C SER A 104 -5.61 13.59 -22.16
N ALA A 105 -5.74 13.70 -20.84
CA ALA A 105 -4.93 12.96 -19.89
C ALA A 105 -5.72 12.68 -18.60
N ASP A 106 -5.35 11.63 -17.89
CA ASP A 106 -6.07 11.16 -16.71
C ASP A 106 -5.18 10.59 -15.60
N ASN A 107 -3.86 10.81 -15.66
CA ASN A 107 -2.91 10.40 -14.62
C ASN A 107 -2.27 11.61 -13.91
N TRP A 108 -3.12 12.48 -13.39
CA TRP A 108 -2.72 13.71 -12.74
C TRP A 108 -2.16 13.46 -11.33
N GLN A 109 -1.07 14.15 -11.00
CA GLN A 109 -0.64 14.30 -9.61
C GLN A 109 -1.15 15.62 -9.06
N CYS A 110 -1.70 15.58 -7.85
CA CYS A 110 -2.27 16.74 -7.21
C CYS A 110 -1.38 17.28 -6.09
N ALA A 111 -1.41 18.59 -5.93
CA ALA A 111 -0.82 19.28 -4.80
C ALA A 111 -1.78 20.38 -4.33
N THR A 112 -2.08 20.42 -3.04
CA THR A 112 -2.93 21.45 -2.45
C THR A 112 -2.07 22.56 -1.88
N LEU A 113 -2.34 23.79 -2.28
CA LEU A 113 -1.68 24.98 -1.77
C LEU A 113 -2.64 26.16 -1.74
N SER A 114 -2.73 26.86 -0.59
CA SER A 114 -3.51 28.10 -0.43
C SER A 114 -4.97 27.97 -0.88
N ASN A 115 -5.68 26.96 -0.38
CA ASN A 115 -7.09 26.69 -0.68
C ASN A 115 -7.38 26.37 -2.15
N ARG A 116 -6.37 25.87 -2.87
CA ARG A 116 -6.48 25.45 -4.28
C ARG A 116 -5.78 24.12 -4.50
N VAL A 117 -6.33 23.33 -5.42
CA VAL A 117 -5.71 22.11 -5.92
C VAL A 117 -5.06 22.42 -7.26
N TYR A 118 -3.80 22.07 -7.37
CA TYR A 118 -3.02 22.12 -8.60
C TYR A 118 -2.77 20.70 -9.09
N MET A 119 -2.98 20.47 -10.37
CA MET A 119 -2.92 19.15 -10.99
C MET A 119 -1.89 19.20 -12.11
N PHE A 120 -0.94 18.28 -12.06
CA PHE A 120 0.17 18.22 -13.02
C PHE A 120 0.24 16.86 -13.69
N GLN A 121 0.50 16.89 -14.99
CA GLN A 121 0.85 15.71 -15.79
C GLN A 121 1.80 16.11 -16.90
N ARG A 122 2.80 15.28 -17.16
CA ARG A 122 3.83 15.53 -18.18
C ARG A 122 3.22 15.83 -19.54
N GLY A 123 3.71 16.88 -20.20
CA GLY A 123 3.27 17.28 -21.54
C GLY A 123 1.90 17.95 -21.60
N HIS A 124 1.27 18.25 -20.45
CA HIS A 124 -0.01 18.91 -20.36
C HIS A 124 0.08 20.19 -19.53
N HIS A 125 -0.70 21.20 -19.90
CA HIS A 125 -0.81 22.40 -19.07
C HIS A 125 -1.40 22.05 -17.71
N PRO A 126 -0.82 22.51 -16.62
CA PRO A 126 -1.38 22.30 -15.29
C PRO A 126 -2.79 22.84 -15.16
N LEU A 127 -3.57 22.20 -14.31
CA LEU A 127 -4.92 22.61 -13.99
C LEU A 127 -4.96 23.16 -12.56
N VAL A 128 -5.88 24.06 -12.29
CA VAL A 128 -6.14 24.58 -10.96
C VAL A 128 -7.64 24.61 -10.68
N ARG A 129 -7.98 24.32 -9.45
CA ARG A 129 -9.35 24.43 -8.94
C ARG A 129 -9.35 25.00 -7.53
N GLU A 130 -10.20 25.97 -7.30
CA GLU A 130 -10.63 26.41 -5.98
C GLU A 130 -11.94 25.71 -5.62
N SER A 131 -12.20 25.46 -4.34
CA SER A 131 -13.41 24.75 -3.91
C SER A 131 -14.67 25.43 -4.45
N GLY A 132 -15.55 24.64 -5.07
CA GLY A 132 -16.79 25.11 -5.69
C GLY A 132 -16.62 25.94 -6.97
N ALA A 133 -15.40 26.27 -7.40
CA ALA A 133 -15.15 27.01 -8.64
C ALA A 133 -14.99 26.07 -9.84
N ALA A 134 -15.06 26.65 -11.05
CA ALA A 134 -14.78 25.91 -12.27
C ALA A 134 -13.31 25.53 -12.37
N LEU A 135 -13.04 24.36 -12.94
CA LEU A 135 -11.69 23.94 -13.29
C LEU A 135 -11.11 24.87 -14.34
N GLN A 136 -9.88 25.30 -14.13
CA GLN A 136 -9.15 26.19 -15.02
C GLN A 136 -7.84 25.56 -15.48
N ARG A 137 -7.51 25.74 -16.77
CA ARG A 137 -6.19 25.43 -17.29
C ARG A 137 -5.27 26.62 -17.04
N ILE A 138 -4.08 26.35 -16.56
CA ILE A 138 -3.07 27.39 -16.33
C ILE A 138 -2.13 27.41 -17.54
N ASP A 139 -2.24 28.44 -18.35
CA ASP A 139 -1.36 28.71 -19.48
C ASP A 139 -0.98 30.21 -19.55
N ALA A 140 -0.22 30.59 -20.55
CA ALA A 140 0.20 31.98 -20.73
C ALA A 140 -0.95 32.96 -20.91
N ALA A 141 -2.12 32.50 -21.37
CA ALA A 141 -3.30 33.34 -21.56
C ALA A 141 -4.08 33.54 -20.26
N THR A 142 -4.07 32.57 -19.37
CA THR A 142 -4.81 32.59 -18.09
C THR A 142 -3.95 33.02 -16.90
N ASN A 143 -2.62 32.97 -17.04
CA ASN A 143 -1.68 33.34 -15.99
C ASN A 143 -0.64 34.34 -16.49
N ALA A 144 -0.85 35.62 -16.20
CA ALA A 144 0.07 36.69 -16.55
C ALA A 144 1.46 36.60 -15.88
N ALA A 145 1.64 35.72 -14.93
CA ALA A 145 2.83 35.55 -14.12
C ALA A 145 3.77 34.41 -14.59
N GLY A 146 3.71 34.06 -15.86
CA GLY A 146 4.56 33.07 -16.51
C GLY A 146 3.85 31.72 -16.74
N THR A 147 4.40 30.96 -17.69
CA THR A 147 3.87 29.63 -18.02
C THR A 147 4.38 28.62 -17.00
N PRO A 148 3.51 27.88 -16.31
CA PRO A 148 3.95 26.84 -15.40
C PRO A 148 4.59 25.68 -16.19
N PRO A 149 5.53 24.93 -15.57
CA PRO A 149 6.12 23.77 -16.20
C PRO A 149 5.10 22.66 -16.42
N GLN A 150 5.16 21.96 -17.55
CA GLN A 150 4.33 20.79 -17.86
C GLN A 150 4.96 19.53 -17.23
N ALA A 151 5.04 19.54 -15.92
CA ALA A 151 5.74 18.55 -15.13
C ALA A 151 4.89 17.31 -14.81
N ASN A 152 5.55 16.19 -14.55
CA ASN A 152 4.90 14.97 -14.09
C ASN A 152 4.84 14.88 -12.56
N ALA A 153 5.89 15.32 -11.88
CA ALA A 153 6.00 15.30 -10.43
C ALA A 153 5.73 16.68 -9.84
N VAL A 154 4.89 16.75 -8.81
CA VAL A 154 4.60 17.98 -8.08
C VAL A 154 4.49 17.70 -6.58
N VAL A 155 4.97 18.62 -5.77
CA VAL A 155 4.75 18.61 -4.32
C VAL A 155 4.52 20.03 -3.82
N SER A 156 3.60 20.20 -2.89
CA SER A 156 3.37 21.43 -2.14
C SER A 156 4.19 21.38 -0.86
N ALA A 157 5.16 22.27 -0.75
CA ALA A 157 6.01 22.34 0.43
C ALA A 157 6.62 23.73 0.59
N TYR A 158 6.87 24.13 1.83
CA TYR A 158 7.59 25.36 2.16
C TYR A 158 6.97 26.63 1.54
N GLY A 159 5.63 26.67 1.48
CA GLY A 159 4.86 27.79 0.93
C GLY A 159 4.90 27.91 -0.59
N ARG A 160 5.33 26.87 -1.32
CA ARG A 160 5.52 26.85 -2.77
C ARG A 160 5.01 25.56 -3.39
N LEU A 161 4.84 25.57 -4.71
CA LEU A 161 4.80 24.34 -5.52
C LEU A 161 6.20 24.05 -6.08
N TRP A 162 6.62 22.82 -5.96
CA TRP A 162 7.80 22.26 -6.58
C TRP A 162 7.38 21.31 -7.67
N ALA A 163 7.93 21.44 -8.86
CA ALA A 163 7.55 20.66 -10.02
C ALA A 163 8.79 20.18 -10.78
N ALA A 164 8.75 18.94 -11.27
CA ALA A 164 9.87 18.35 -12.00
C ALA A 164 9.40 17.30 -12.99
N ASP A 165 10.34 16.73 -13.75
CA ASP A 165 10.10 15.68 -14.72
C ASP A 165 9.26 16.19 -15.90
N ILE A 166 9.86 17.10 -16.68
CA ILE A 166 9.29 17.72 -17.89
C ILE A 166 9.83 17.01 -19.12
N THR A 167 9.03 16.90 -20.17
CA THR A 167 9.48 16.36 -21.45
C THR A 167 10.65 17.15 -22.02
N GLY A 168 11.78 16.49 -22.19
CA GLY A 168 13.03 17.12 -22.69
C GLY A 168 13.87 17.82 -21.64
N ASP A 169 13.38 17.92 -20.40
CA ASP A 169 14.10 18.47 -19.26
C ASP A 169 13.76 17.66 -17.98
N ASN A 170 14.38 16.53 -17.83
CA ASN A 170 14.13 15.60 -16.73
C ASN A 170 15.16 15.73 -15.59
N HIS A 171 16.00 16.75 -15.61
CA HIS A 171 17.02 17.00 -14.59
C HIS A 171 16.74 18.26 -13.76
N THR A 172 15.74 19.06 -14.14
CA THR A 172 15.50 20.36 -13.53
C THR A 172 14.29 20.30 -12.60
N VAL A 173 14.44 20.84 -11.40
CA VAL A 173 13.35 21.12 -10.47
C VAL A 173 12.98 22.59 -10.59
N TYR A 174 11.72 22.87 -10.79
CA TYR A 174 11.13 24.19 -10.87
C TYR A 174 10.35 24.47 -9.59
N TRP A 175 10.32 25.73 -9.15
CA TRP A 175 9.49 26.17 -8.04
C TRP A 175 8.75 27.46 -8.35
N SER A 176 7.56 27.57 -7.79
CA SER A 176 6.74 28.78 -7.86
C SER A 176 7.27 29.86 -6.91
N ASP A 177 6.80 31.08 -7.09
CA ASP A 177 6.93 32.10 -6.05
C ASP A 177 6.14 31.72 -4.78
N LEU A 178 6.44 32.37 -3.66
CA LEU A 178 5.66 32.21 -2.42
C LEU A 178 4.22 32.67 -2.64
N VAL A 179 3.27 31.91 -2.09
CA VAL A 179 1.83 32.20 -2.22
C VAL A 179 1.36 33.29 -1.23
N LEU A 180 2.26 34.06 -0.67
CA LEU A 180 1.94 35.19 0.19
C LEU A 180 1.33 36.32 -0.65
N ASN A 181 0.00 36.44 -0.64
CA ASN A 181 -0.74 37.57 -1.20
C ASN A 181 -1.00 37.59 -2.72
N HIS A 182 -1.04 36.45 -3.39
CA HIS A 182 -1.45 36.42 -4.80
C HIS A 182 -2.92 36.05 -4.93
N GLY A 183 -3.78 37.03 -5.03
CA GLY A 183 -5.24 36.86 -5.18
C GLY A 183 -5.70 36.20 -6.49
N GLY A 184 -4.81 35.64 -7.29
CA GLY A 184 -5.24 35.14 -8.59
C GLY A 184 -4.40 34.04 -9.22
N GLY A 185 -3.22 33.71 -8.73
CA GLY A 185 -2.44 32.66 -9.41
C GLY A 185 -1.03 32.52 -8.85
N ILE A 186 -0.48 31.33 -9.01
CA ILE A 186 0.91 31.06 -8.66
C ILE A 186 1.83 31.61 -9.76
N ARG A 187 2.84 32.36 -9.36
CA ARG A 187 3.88 32.86 -10.26
C ARG A 187 4.94 31.80 -10.49
N TRP A 188 5.31 31.62 -11.75
CA TRP A 188 6.39 30.74 -12.19
C TRP A 188 7.56 31.51 -12.81
N THR A 189 7.41 32.83 -12.96
CA THR A 189 8.46 33.74 -13.42
C THR A 189 8.46 35.01 -12.58
N GLY A 190 9.64 35.49 -12.20
CA GLY A 190 9.80 36.65 -11.34
C GLY A 190 9.55 36.36 -9.86
N GLY A 191 9.73 37.36 -9.01
CA GLY A 191 9.71 37.19 -7.57
C GLY A 191 10.83 36.27 -7.10
N THR A 192 10.48 35.27 -6.32
CA THR A 192 11.40 34.24 -5.81
C THR A 192 11.21 32.88 -6.50
N SER A 193 10.47 32.82 -7.63
CA SER A 193 10.38 31.64 -8.46
C SER A 193 11.71 31.35 -9.18
N GLY A 194 11.94 30.09 -9.55
CA GLY A 194 13.16 29.73 -10.25
C GLY A 194 13.24 28.25 -10.57
N ASN A 195 14.44 27.80 -10.86
CA ASN A 195 14.74 26.41 -11.14
C ASN A 195 16.14 26.03 -10.67
N LEU A 196 16.38 24.73 -10.53
CA LEU A 196 17.65 24.13 -10.17
C LEU A 196 17.89 22.93 -11.06
N ASP A 197 18.94 22.99 -11.87
CA ASP A 197 19.44 21.82 -12.60
C ASP A 197 20.30 20.96 -11.66
N ILE A 198 19.83 19.75 -11.38
CA ILE A 198 20.53 18.80 -10.50
C ILE A 198 21.56 17.95 -11.24
N ALA A 199 21.72 18.10 -12.56
CA ALA A 199 22.68 17.32 -13.33
C ALA A 199 24.12 17.48 -12.80
N THR A 200 24.45 18.65 -12.25
CA THR A 200 25.75 18.92 -11.64
C THR A 200 25.98 18.19 -10.31
N SER A 201 24.93 17.69 -9.68
CA SER A 201 25.02 16.92 -8.42
C SER A 201 25.50 15.48 -8.63
N PHE A 202 25.53 15.01 -9.85
CA PHE A 202 25.91 13.64 -10.18
C PHE A 202 27.37 13.53 -10.63
N THR A 203 28.09 12.58 -10.04
CA THR A 203 29.49 12.32 -10.40
C THR A 203 29.67 11.41 -11.62
N LYS A 204 28.62 10.73 -12.06
CA LYS A 204 28.63 9.71 -13.15
C LYS A 204 27.65 10.02 -14.29
N GLY A 205 27.38 11.30 -14.55
CA GLY A 205 26.36 11.71 -15.52
C GLY A 205 24.98 11.90 -14.87
N GLY A 206 24.05 12.50 -15.59
CA GLY A 206 22.71 12.82 -15.09
C GLY A 206 21.83 11.60 -14.88
N ASP A 207 20.82 11.76 -14.02
CA ASP A 207 19.76 10.78 -13.79
C ASP A 207 18.41 11.50 -13.93
N SER A 208 17.35 10.76 -14.28
CA SER A 208 16.04 11.36 -14.53
C SER A 208 15.24 11.46 -13.25
N ILE A 209 14.67 12.63 -12.97
CA ILE A 209 13.75 12.82 -11.84
C ILE A 209 12.47 12.02 -12.11
N THR A 210 11.97 11.34 -11.08
CA THR A 210 10.73 10.57 -11.13
C THR A 210 9.68 11.07 -10.16
N ALA A 211 10.09 11.51 -8.97
CA ALA A 211 9.18 12.00 -7.94
C ALA A 211 9.84 13.07 -7.07
N LEU A 212 9.00 13.84 -6.39
CA LEU A 212 9.39 14.83 -5.40
C LEU A 212 8.70 14.56 -4.07
N ALA A 213 9.39 14.80 -2.97
CA ALA A 213 8.79 14.80 -1.64
C ALA A 213 9.44 15.86 -0.75
N ALA A 214 8.71 16.24 0.30
CA ALA A 214 9.23 17.08 1.37
C ALA A 214 9.22 16.28 2.67
N PHE A 215 10.36 16.25 3.37
CA PHE A 215 10.49 15.47 4.59
C PHE A 215 11.53 16.09 5.53
N ASN A 216 11.14 16.32 6.78
CA ASN A 216 12.01 16.84 7.83
C ASN A 216 12.79 18.11 7.43
N GLY A 217 12.12 19.08 6.79
CA GLY A 217 12.73 20.33 6.35
C GLY A 217 13.60 20.19 5.10
N ASN A 218 13.68 19.01 4.50
CA ASN A 218 14.43 18.76 3.27
C ASN A 218 13.50 18.63 2.06
N LEU A 219 14.01 19.04 0.90
CA LEU A 219 13.46 18.68 -0.39
C LEU A 219 14.15 17.39 -0.85
N VAL A 220 13.38 16.33 -1.03
CA VAL A 220 13.85 15.03 -1.49
C VAL A 220 13.47 14.86 -2.95
N ILE A 221 14.46 14.71 -3.80
CA ILE A 221 14.31 14.53 -5.24
C ILE A 221 14.64 13.06 -5.56
N PHE A 222 13.63 12.30 -5.89
CA PHE A 222 13.80 10.92 -6.33
C PHE A 222 14.10 10.91 -7.82
N CYS A 223 15.23 10.29 -8.16
CA CYS A 223 15.59 9.99 -9.54
C CYS A 223 15.45 8.49 -9.80
N LYS A 224 15.59 8.07 -11.03
CA LYS A 224 15.43 6.68 -11.45
C LYS A 224 16.43 5.72 -10.80
N ASN A 225 17.68 6.19 -10.54
CA ASN A 225 18.75 5.38 -9.97
C ASN A 225 19.48 6.04 -8.79
N SER A 226 19.00 7.21 -8.35
CA SER A 226 19.60 7.97 -7.25
C SER A 226 18.56 8.78 -6.50
N ILE A 227 18.94 9.28 -5.33
CA ILE A 227 18.13 10.20 -4.52
C ILE A 227 19.00 11.38 -4.16
N VAL A 228 18.50 12.59 -4.38
CA VAL A 228 19.20 13.85 -4.09
C VAL A 228 18.43 14.60 -3.02
N ILE A 229 19.12 15.02 -1.97
CA ILE A 229 18.51 15.69 -0.82
C ILE A 229 19.10 17.08 -0.68
N TYR A 230 18.21 18.07 -0.71
CA TYR A 230 18.55 19.48 -0.48
C TYR A 230 17.91 19.97 0.81
N GLN A 231 18.62 20.85 1.49
CA GLN A 231 18.18 21.54 2.70
C GLN A 231 18.44 23.05 2.55
N ASP A 232 17.74 23.86 3.31
CA ASP A 232 18.06 25.27 3.47
C ASP A 232 19.42 25.44 4.16
N SER A 233 20.27 26.30 3.63
CA SER A 233 21.59 26.61 4.21
C SER A 233 21.51 27.59 5.36
N ASP A 234 20.48 28.43 5.41
CA ASP A 234 20.31 29.45 6.45
C ASP A 234 19.44 28.93 7.60
N THR A 235 20.09 28.33 8.59
CA THR A 235 19.46 27.91 9.84
C THR A 235 19.26 29.08 10.82
N SER A 236 19.75 30.28 10.53
CA SER A 236 19.71 31.43 11.43
C SER A 236 18.43 32.24 11.32
N ASN A 237 17.77 32.17 10.19
CA ASN A 237 16.48 32.80 9.98
C ASN A 237 15.37 31.84 10.40
N ASN A 238 14.67 32.17 11.46
CA ASN A 238 13.51 31.44 11.99
C ASN A 238 12.31 31.48 11.00
N GLN A 239 12.60 31.26 9.71
CA GLN A 239 11.63 31.32 8.63
C GLN A 239 11.00 29.94 8.42
N SER A 240 9.69 29.92 8.41
CA SER A 240 8.89 28.69 8.20
C SER A 240 8.91 28.19 6.75
N TYR A 241 9.78 28.73 5.89
CA TYR A 241 9.83 28.40 4.48
C TYR A 241 11.27 28.25 3.99
N LEU A 242 11.46 27.33 3.08
CA LEU A 242 12.73 27.07 2.43
C LEU A 242 13.01 28.16 1.38
N VAL A 243 14.17 28.82 1.48
CA VAL A 243 14.60 29.83 0.52
C VAL A 243 15.36 29.14 -0.63
N PRO A 244 14.79 29.08 -1.85
CA PRO A 244 15.38 28.27 -2.92
C PRO A 244 16.77 28.73 -3.38
N THR A 245 17.12 30.01 -3.19
CA THR A 245 18.45 30.53 -3.51
C THR A 245 19.53 30.03 -2.56
N ASP A 246 19.13 29.54 -1.38
CA ASP A 246 20.03 29.12 -0.32
C ASP A 246 20.01 27.59 -0.12
N LEU A 247 19.46 26.88 -1.12
CA LEU A 247 19.48 25.42 -1.13
C LEU A 247 20.91 24.89 -1.19
N ARG A 248 21.27 24.08 -0.20
CA ARG A 248 22.52 23.31 -0.22
C ARG A 248 22.24 21.84 -0.41
N LEU A 249 23.10 21.21 -1.18
CA LEU A 249 23.10 19.76 -1.30
C LEU A 249 23.54 19.12 0.03
N VAL A 250 22.69 18.30 0.60
CA VAL A 250 22.98 17.55 1.83
C VAL A 250 23.61 16.21 1.48
N GLU A 251 22.97 15.48 0.56
CA GLU A 251 23.38 14.13 0.23
C GLU A 251 22.93 13.71 -1.17
N VAL A 252 23.71 12.84 -1.80
CA VAL A 252 23.32 12.10 -2.99
C VAL A 252 23.52 10.61 -2.72
N VAL A 253 22.42 9.85 -2.72
CA VAL A 253 22.48 8.39 -2.61
C VAL A 253 22.45 7.81 -4.02
N HIS A 254 23.50 7.12 -4.40
CA HIS A 254 23.62 6.47 -5.70
C HIS A 254 23.22 4.98 -5.65
N GLY A 255 22.69 4.47 -6.75
CA GLY A 255 22.35 3.05 -6.90
C GLY A 255 20.98 2.66 -6.33
N VAL A 256 20.27 3.61 -5.71
CA VAL A 256 18.90 3.43 -5.24
C VAL A 256 18.09 4.65 -5.67
N GLY A 257 17.03 4.41 -6.43
CA GLY A 257 16.13 5.46 -6.88
C GLY A 257 14.68 4.98 -6.86
N CYS A 258 13.77 5.83 -7.28
CA CYS A 258 12.34 5.53 -7.34
C CYS A 258 11.94 5.26 -8.79
N VAL A 259 11.23 4.15 -9.04
CA VAL A 259 10.78 3.79 -10.39
C VAL A 259 9.39 4.33 -10.72
N ALA A 260 8.50 4.43 -9.74
CA ALA A 260 7.12 4.87 -9.93
C ALA A 260 6.80 6.09 -9.06
N ARG A 261 6.38 7.20 -9.69
CA ARG A 261 6.01 8.44 -9.01
C ARG A 261 5.01 8.23 -7.87
N ASP A 262 3.95 7.50 -8.16
CA ASP A 262 2.82 7.32 -7.25
C ASP A 262 3.06 6.20 -6.21
N SER A 263 4.29 5.66 -6.14
CA SER A 263 4.73 4.77 -5.07
C SER A 263 5.30 5.51 -3.85
N VAL A 264 5.57 6.80 -3.98
CA VAL A 264 6.15 7.60 -2.89
C VAL A 264 5.07 7.99 -1.89
N GLN A 265 5.18 7.46 -0.66
CA GLN A 265 4.23 7.74 0.42
C GLN A 265 4.97 8.22 1.67
N ASN A 266 4.50 9.33 2.21
CA ASN A 266 4.98 9.85 3.49
C ASN A 266 4.17 9.24 4.63
N THR A 267 4.82 8.51 5.52
CA THR A 267 4.20 7.88 6.70
C THR A 267 4.26 8.79 7.94
N GLY A 268 4.74 10.02 7.80
CA GLY A 268 5.01 10.91 8.93
C GLY A 268 6.37 10.67 9.59
N ALA A 269 6.75 9.42 9.77
CA ALA A 269 8.04 9.04 10.35
C ALA A 269 9.11 8.72 9.30
N ASP A 270 8.70 8.37 8.08
CA ASP A 270 9.57 7.94 6.99
C ASP A 270 8.89 8.15 5.63
N ILE A 271 9.65 8.05 4.55
CA ILE A 271 9.11 7.97 3.19
C ILE A 271 9.35 6.57 2.64
N LEU A 272 8.29 5.95 2.15
CA LEU A 272 8.34 4.68 1.45
C LEU A 272 8.26 4.91 -0.05
N PHE A 273 8.99 4.13 -0.83
CA PHE A 273 9.01 4.23 -2.28
C PHE A 273 9.41 2.91 -2.95
N LEU A 274 8.93 2.68 -4.16
CA LEU A 274 9.30 1.53 -4.98
C LEU A 274 10.60 1.83 -5.74
N SER A 275 11.62 1.01 -5.49
CA SER A 275 12.86 1.00 -6.25
C SER A 275 12.90 -0.21 -7.19
N LYS A 276 13.86 -0.24 -8.12
CA LYS A 276 14.12 -1.42 -8.99
C LYS A 276 14.39 -2.71 -8.23
N SER A 277 14.73 -2.64 -6.96
CA SER A 277 15.04 -3.79 -6.11
C SER A 277 13.96 -4.07 -5.07
N GLY A 278 12.79 -3.43 -5.18
CA GLY A 278 11.66 -3.61 -4.27
C GLY A 278 11.31 -2.36 -3.47
N LEU A 279 10.46 -2.53 -2.45
CA LEU A 279 9.97 -1.44 -1.60
C LEU A 279 11.03 -1.02 -0.58
N ARG A 280 11.34 0.26 -0.55
CA ARG A 280 12.38 0.83 0.31
C ARG A 280 11.88 1.95 1.21
N SER A 281 12.63 2.18 2.28
CA SER A 281 12.49 3.26 3.25
C SER A 281 13.61 4.28 3.05
N LEU A 282 13.25 5.56 2.96
CA LEU A 282 14.23 6.64 2.76
C LEU A 282 15.23 6.73 3.92
N SER A 283 14.75 6.68 5.16
CA SER A 283 15.60 6.78 6.35
C SER A 283 16.66 5.68 6.39
N ARG A 284 16.31 4.46 5.99
CA ARG A 284 17.26 3.35 5.89
C ARG A 284 18.24 3.53 4.74
N VAL A 285 17.76 3.97 3.58
CA VAL A 285 18.61 4.22 2.41
C VAL A 285 19.67 5.29 2.72
N ILE A 286 19.31 6.32 3.48
CA ILE A 286 20.26 7.33 3.95
C ILE A 286 21.30 6.72 4.89
N GLN A 287 20.89 5.85 5.82
CA GLN A 287 21.78 5.20 6.78
C GLN A 287 22.69 4.13 6.16
N GLU A 288 22.13 3.30 5.33
CA GLU A 288 22.77 2.10 4.76
C GLU A 288 23.39 2.37 3.38
N LYS A 289 23.15 3.56 2.81
CA LYS A 289 23.52 3.96 1.45
C LYS A 289 22.88 3.01 0.43
N SER A 290 23.63 2.49 -0.51
CA SER A 290 23.14 1.59 -1.55
C SER A 290 23.06 0.12 -1.14
N ALA A 291 23.34 -0.20 0.13
CA ALA A 291 23.32 -1.59 0.57
C ALA A 291 21.88 -2.19 0.50
N PRO A 292 21.71 -3.40 -0.04
CA PRO A 292 20.40 -4.00 -0.22
C PRO A 292 19.79 -4.59 1.08
N ILE A 293 20.44 -4.39 2.22
CA ILE A 293 20.14 -5.08 3.48
C ILE A 293 18.84 -4.58 4.14
N GLY A 294 18.40 -3.38 3.83
CA GLY A 294 17.26 -2.72 4.49
C GLY A 294 15.95 -2.69 3.71
N ASP A 295 15.74 -3.60 2.79
CA ASP A 295 14.55 -3.68 1.94
C ASP A 295 13.32 -4.18 2.71
N LEU A 296 12.22 -3.42 2.66
CA LEU A 296 10.96 -3.81 3.33
C LEU A 296 10.29 -5.00 2.65
N SER A 297 10.54 -5.20 1.38
CA SER A 297 9.98 -6.27 0.55
C SER A 297 10.92 -7.46 0.35
N VAL A 298 11.96 -7.59 1.14
CA VAL A 298 12.98 -8.63 0.96
C VAL A 298 12.40 -10.03 0.78
N ASN A 299 11.32 -10.32 1.48
CA ASN A 299 10.67 -11.64 1.46
C ASN A 299 9.84 -11.91 0.18
N VAL A 300 9.51 -10.88 -0.60
CA VAL A 300 8.70 -10.95 -1.83
C VAL A 300 9.33 -10.16 -2.98
N ARG A 301 10.64 -9.93 -2.91
CA ARG A 301 11.37 -9.07 -3.82
C ARG A 301 11.23 -9.49 -5.27
N ASP A 302 11.44 -10.76 -5.57
CA ASP A 302 11.43 -11.25 -6.95
C ASP A 302 10.05 -11.14 -7.59
N GLU A 303 8.99 -11.38 -6.82
CA GLU A 303 7.62 -11.17 -7.29
C GLU A 303 7.37 -9.69 -7.62
N ILE A 304 7.74 -8.77 -6.73
CA ILE A 304 7.55 -7.33 -6.93
C ILE A 304 8.38 -6.83 -8.12
N THR A 305 9.63 -7.26 -8.26
CA THR A 305 10.47 -6.85 -9.39
C THR A 305 9.99 -7.43 -10.71
N ALA A 306 9.43 -8.64 -10.72
CA ALA A 306 8.82 -9.22 -11.90
C ALA A 306 7.54 -8.46 -12.32
N LEU A 307 6.72 -8.05 -11.35
CA LEU A 307 5.53 -7.23 -11.61
C LEU A 307 5.93 -5.82 -12.09
N GLU A 308 6.90 -5.18 -11.45
CA GLU A 308 7.42 -3.86 -11.87
C GLU A 308 7.93 -3.88 -13.33
N ALA A 309 8.57 -4.98 -13.74
CA ALA A 309 9.08 -5.11 -15.09
C ALA A 309 7.97 -5.24 -16.17
N THR A 310 6.80 -5.67 -15.80
CA THR A 310 5.66 -5.92 -16.72
C THR A 310 4.56 -4.87 -16.63
N GLU A 311 4.39 -4.22 -15.48
CA GLU A 311 3.37 -3.18 -15.27
C GLU A 311 3.83 -1.85 -15.88
N PRO A 312 2.98 -1.13 -16.64
CA PRO A 312 3.26 0.26 -16.98
C PRO A 312 3.45 1.11 -15.71
N VAL A 313 4.56 1.83 -15.63
CA VAL A 313 4.96 2.58 -14.43
C VAL A 313 3.90 3.58 -13.96
N GLU A 314 3.16 4.18 -14.90
CA GLU A 314 2.07 5.11 -14.62
C GLU A 314 0.85 4.45 -13.96
N ASN A 315 0.71 3.13 -14.08
CA ASN A 315 -0.38 2.38 -13.46
C ASN A 315 -0.05 1.98 -12.02
N VAL A 316 1.23 1.89 -11.64
CA VAL A 316 1.63 1.55 -10.28
C VAL A 316 1.15 2.63 -9.33
N LYS A 317 0.33 2.24 -8.36
CA LYS A 317 -0.24 3.13 -7.34
C LYS A 317 0.04 2.61 -5.95
N SER A 318 0.08 3.50 -5.00
CA SER A 318 0.24 3.13 -3.60
C SER A 318 -0.56 4.04 -2.68
N VAL A 319 -0.79 3.56 -1.48
CA VAL A 319 -1.36 4.35 -0.39
C VAL A 319 -0.81 3.86 0.95
N TYR A 320 -0.58 4.77 1.85
CA TYR A 320 -0.36 4.48 3.25
C TYR A 320 -1.64 4.81 4.02
N SER A 321 -2.18 3.82 4.75
CA SER A 321 -3.32 4.00 5.64
C SER A 321 -2.83 4.05 7.09
N PRO A 322 -2.91 5.21 7.76
CA PRO A 322 -2.52 5.32 9.18
C PRO A 322 -3.42 4.51 10.11
N GLU A 323 -4.71 4.42 9.81
CA GLU A 323 -5.69 3.70 10.63
C GLU A 323 -5.43 2.20 10.65
N HIS A 324 -5.22 1.62 9.48
CA HIS A 324 -4.91 0.20 9.31
C HIS A 324 -3.43 -0.11 9.53
N ALA A 325 -2.58 0.93 9.56
CA ALA A 325 -1.12 0.85 9.68
C ALA A 325 -0.48 -0.08 8.63
N PHE A 326 -0.94 0.00 7.39
CA PHE A 326 -0.35 -0.70 6.27
C PHE A 326 -0.04 0.22 5.07
N TYR A 327 0.91 -0.19 4.27
CA TYR A 327 1.21 0.37 2.96
C TYR A 327 0.75 -0.62 1.89
N LEU A 328 -0.11 -0.15 0.98
CA LEU A 328 -0.57 -0.93 -0.17
C LEU A 328 0.20 -0.50 -1.41
N LEU A 329 0.62 -1.49 -2.19
CA LEU A 329 1.26 -1.31 -3.50
C LEU A 329 0.45 -2.08 -4.55
N SER A 330 -0.16 -1.37 -5.49
CA SER A 330 -1.06 -1.91 -6.50
C SER A 330 -0.37 -2.04 -7.85
N PHE A 331 -0.58 -3.19 -8.48
CA PHE A 331 -0.24 -3.53 -9.86
C PHE A 331 -1.54 -3.87 -10.60
N PRO A 332 -2.28 -2.88 -11.09
CA PRO A 332 -3.64 -3.06 -11.61
C PRO A 332 -3.74 -3.98 -12.82
N THR A 333 -2.75 -3.98 -13.73
CA THR A 333 -2.74 -4.86 -14.91
C THR A 333 -2.62 -6.33 -14.51
N SER A 334 -1.83 -6.59 -13.48
CA SER A 334 -1.64 -7.95 -12.91
C SER A 334 -2.72 -8.31 -11.89
N GLN A 335 -3.63 -7.38 -11.56
CA GLN A 335 -4.69 -7.53 -10.57
C GLN A 335 -4.18 -7.98 -9.20
N GLN A 336 -3.06 -7.41 -8.77
CA GLN A 336 -2.43 -7.74 -7.49
C GLN A 336 -2.13 -6.49 -6.69
N ILE A 337 -2.37 -6.58 -5.38
CA ILE A 337 -1.98 -5.58 -4.40
C ILE A 337 -1.16 -6.27 -3.32
N TYR A 338 0.00 -5.72 -3.00
CA TYR A 338 0.81 -6.15 -1.86
C TYR A 338 0.50 -5.26 -0.66
N CYS A 339 0.16 -5.91 0.45
CA CYS A 339 -0.10 -5.24 1.72
C CYS A 339 1.10 -5.46 2.66
N PHE A 340 1.76 -4.38 3.03
CA PHE A 340 2.89 -4.37 3.95
C PHE A 340 2.42 -3.83 5.30
N ASP A 341 2.47 -4.65 6.34
CA ASP A 341 2.19 -4.24 7.72
C ASP A 341 3.33 -3.35 8.24
N MET A 342 3.00 -2.11 8.59
CA MET A 342 3.96 -1.10 9.03
C MET A 342 4.10 -1.01 10.55
N ARG A 343 3.37 -1.83 11.32
CA ARG A 343 3.41 -1.82 12.79
C ARG A 343 4.71 -2.34 13.38
N GLY A 344 5.40 -3.20 12.63
CA GLY A 344 6.66 -3.78 13.08
C GLY A 344 7.46 -4.37 11.93
N LYS A 345 8.74 -4.58 12.18
CA LYS A 345 9.67 -5.18 11.21
C LYS A 345 10.09 -6.55 11.73
N LEU A 346 10.30 -7.47 10.81
CA LEU A 346 10.88 -8.78 11.08
C LEU A 346 12.38 -8.65 11.39
N GLU A 347 13.01 -9.70 11.90
CA GLU A 347 14.43 -9.72 12.25
C GLU A 347 15.35 -9.40 11.06
N ASN A 348 14.96 -9.82 9.85
CA ASN A 348 15.67 -9.49 8.62
C ASN A 348 15.38 -8.06 8.11
N GLY A 349 14.59 -7.30 8.83
CA GLY A 349 14.22 -5.92 8.49
C GLY A 349 13.04 -5.79 7.53
N ALA A 350 12.50 -6.88 6.99
CA ALA A 350 11.32 -6.87 6.13
C ALA A 350 10.05 -6.46 6.88
N ALA A 351 9.08 -5.96 6.15
CA ALA A 351 7.71 -5.85 6.62
C ALA A 351 6.99 -7.21 6.50
N ARG A 352 6.02 -7.46 7.37
CA ARG A 352 5.10 -8.58 7.18
C ARG A 352 4.25 -8.29 5.96
N THR A 353 4.25 -9.21 5.01
CA THR A 353 3.63 -8.96 3.71
C THR A 353 2.54 -9.98 3.43
N THR A 354 1.42 -9.52 2.90
CA THR A 354 0.36 -10.36 2.35
C THR A 354 0.00 -9.87 0.95
N ARG A 355 -0.71 -10.69 0.18
CA ARG A 355 -1.12 -10.36 -1.18
C ARG A 355 -2.64 -10.33 -1.27
N TRP A 356 -3.20 -9.36 -1.99
CA TRP A 356 -4.60 -9.31 -2.37
C TRP A 356 -4.70 -9.55 -3.87
N ALA A 357 -5.50 -10.48 -4.28
CA ALA A 357 -5.63 -10.91 -5.66
C ALA A 357 -7.03 -10.60 -6.22
N GLY A 358 -7.10 -10.44 -7.54
CA GLY A 358 -8.34 -10.12 -8.25
C GLY A 358 -8.71 -8.63 -8.23
N LEU A 359 -7.83 -7.74 -7.77
CA LEU A 359 -8.09 -6.32 -7.60
C LEU A 359 -7.32 -5.49 -8.61
N SER A 360 -8.04 -4.65 -9.36
CA SER A 360 -7.48 -3.76 -10.39
C SER A 360 -7.58 -2.28 -10.00
N HIS A 361 -7.43 -1.96 -8.73
CA HIS A 361 -7.55 -0.59 -8.23
C HIS A 361 -6.42 0.29 -8.77
N ARG A 362 -6.78 1.38 -9.46
CA ARG A 362 -5.86 2.28 -10.18
C ARG A 362 -5.63 3.62 -9.49
N GLY A 363 -6.50 4.01 -8.59
CA GLY A 363 -6.35 5.19 -7.74
C GLY A 363 -6.56 4.78 -6.30
N MET A 364 -5.75 5.27 -5.38
CA MET A 364 -5.88 4.95 -3.96
C MET A 364 -5.56 6.18 -3.13
N ILE A 365 -6.41 6.51 -2.16
CA ILE A 365 -6.16 7.55 -1.17
C ILE A 365 -6.64 7.11 0.22
N SER A 366 -5.94 7.57 1.24
CA SER A 366 -6.45 7.60 2.61
C SER A 366 -6.96 9.01 2.88
N THR A 367 -8.20 9.11 3.31
CA THR A 367 -8.89 10.38 3.54
C THR A 367 -8.59 10.92 4.94
N THR A 368 -8.93 12.18 5.19
CA THR A 368 -8.70 12.82 6.48
C THR A 368 -9.58 12.26 7.61
N ASP A 369 -10.69 11.62 7.27
CA ASP A 369 -11.57 10.91 8.23
C ASP A 369 -11.13 9.45 8.49
N GLY A 370 -10.05 8.99 7.86
CA GLY A 370 -9.49 7.65 8.01
C GLY A 370 -9.98 6.63 7.00
N SER A 371 -10.99 6.95 6.17
CA SER A 371 -11.47 6.05 5.12
C SER A 371 -10.40 5.80 4.06
N LEU A 372 -10.40 4.60 3.49
CA LEU A 372 -9.54 4.22 2.38
C LEU A 372 -10.38 4.07 1.11
N LEU A 373 -10.12 4.92 0.12
CA LEU A 373 -10.87 4.94 -1.12
C LEU A 373 -10.04 4.39 -2.28
N PHE A 374 -10.71 3.69 -3.17
CA PHE A 374 -10.14 3.07 -4.37
C PHE A 374 -10.84 3.57 -5.63
N GLY A 375 -10.05 3.89 -6.65
CA GLY A 375 -10.55 4.11 -8.00
C GLY A 375 -10.70 2.78 -8.75
N GLN A 376 -11.87 2.56 -9.31
CA GLN A 376 -12.23 1.36 -10.07
C GLN A 376 -12.62 1.70 -11.50
N THR A 377 -12.94 0.69 -12.30
CA THR A 377 -13.45 0.86 -13.68
C THR A 377 -14.90 1.35 -13.70
N THR A 378 -15.60 1.29 -12.59
CA THR A 378 -17.01 1.64 -12.42
C THR A 378 -17.25 2.91 -11.60
N GLY A 379 -16.20 3.44 -10.97
CA GLY A 379 -16.30 4.61 -10.09
C GLY A 379 -15.32 4.58 -8.92
N ILE A 380 -15.79 4.98 -7.77
CA ILE A 380 -15.01 5.03 -6.52
C ILE A 380 -15.62 4.06 -5.51
N ALA A 381 -14.79 3.22 -4.93
CA ALA A 381 -15.16 2.31 -3.86
C ALA A 381 -14.46 2.68 -2.55
N GLU A 382 -15.00 2.25 -1.44
CA GLU A 382 -14.42 2.39 -0.09
C GLU A 382 -14.08 1.00 0.46
N TYR A 383 -12.88 0.88 1.01
CA TYR A 383 -12.43 -0.32 1.73
C TYR A 383 -13.23 -0.44 3.03
N SER A 384 -14.18 -1.37 3.05
CA SER A 384 -15.10 -1.53 4.17
C SER A 384 -15.88 -2.83 4.05
N GLY A 385 -16.26 -3.41 5.19
CA GLY A 385 -17.03 -4.64 5.23
C GLY A 385 -16.20 -5.87 4.85
N TYR A 386 -16.89 -6.98 4.54
CA TYR A 386 -16.25 -8.27 4.22
C TYR A 386 -16.88 -8.92 2.98
N LEU A 387 -17.28 -8.10 2.03
CA LEU A 387 -17.70 -8.46 0.67
C LEU A 387 -17.03 -7.54 -0.33
N ASP A 388 -16.76 -8.03 -1.52
CA ASP A 388 -16.24 -7.27 -2.64
C ASP A 388 -17.42 -6.82 -3.51
N ASP A 389 -18.00 -5.66 -3.22
CA ASP A 389 -19.22 -5.16 -3.87
C ASP A 389 -20.34 -6.23 -3.91
N ASP A 390 -20.75 -6.68 -2.72
CA ASP A 390 -21.73 -7.74 -2.46
C ASP A 390 -21.29 -9.17 -2.91
N GLU A 391 -20.11 -9.34 -3.50
CA GLU A 391 -19.57 -10.63 -3.90
C GLU A 391 -18.62 -11.21 -2.84
N THR A 392 -18.63 -12.53 -2.71
CA THR A 392 -17.71 -13.23 -1.81
C THR A 392 -16.30 -13.27 -2.41
N TYR A 393 -15.30 -13.33 -1.56
CA TYR A 393 -13.92 -13.50 -2.00
C TYR A 393 -13.21 -14.61 -1.22
N ARG A 394 -12.22 -15.22 -1.84
CA ARG A 394 -11.50 -16.36 -1.25
C ARG A 394 -10.26 -15.88 -0.49
N MET A 395 -10.15 -16.32 0.77
CA MET A 395 -8.95 -16.18 1.61
C MET A 395 -8.16 -17.48 1.58
N LEU A 396 -6.85 -17.38 1.32
CA LEU A 396 -5.92 -18.51 1.24
C LEU A 396 -4.72 -18.27 2.15
N TYR A 397 -4.34 -19.29 2.90
CA TYR A 397 -3.11 -19.29 3.68
C TYR A 397 -2.47 -20.67 3.67
N TYR A 398 -1.21 -20.76 3.25
CA TYR A 398 -0.44 -22.00 3.27
C TYR A 398 0.88 -21.78 4.01
N THR A 399 1.11 -22.61 5.04
CA THR A 399 2.30 -22.55 5.88
C THR A 399 3.56 -22.99 5.11
N ASN A 400 4.72 -22.81 5.72
CA ASN A 400 5.92 -23.57 5.34
C ASN A 400 5.73 -25.08 5.54
N TYR A 401 6.69 -25.85 5.06
CA TYR A 401 6.74 -27.29 5.33
C TYR A 401 7.38 -27.58 6.70
N PHE A 402 6.73 -28.37 7.52
CA PHE A 402 7.20 -28.77 8.84
C PHE A 402 7.87 -30.15 8.78
N ASP A 403 9.12 -30.23 9.20
CA ASP A 403 9.87 -31.46 9.37
C ASP A 403 10.01 -31.89 10.85
N PHE A 404 9.59 -31.01 11.80
CA PHE A 404 9.67 -31.18 13.25
C PHE A 404 11.09 -31.47 13.76
N ASP A 405 12.10 -30.91 13.11
CA ASP A 405 13.54 -31.13 13.37
C ASP A 405 13.95 -32.62 13.26
N GLN A 406 13.19 -33.40 12.50
CA GLN A 406 13.41 -34.84 12.28
C GLN A 406 13.24 -35.22 10.81
N PRO A 407 14.08 -34.71 9.89
CA PRO A 407 13.87 -34.88 8.46
C PRO A 407 13.88 -36.34 7.98
N THR A 408 14.56 -37.22 8.69
CA THR A 408 14.69 -38.66 8.36
C THR A 408 13.60 -39.57 8.95
N THR A 409 12.62 -38.99 9.64
CA THR A 409 11.58 -39.74 10.32
C THR A 409 10.23 -39.50 9.69
N THR A 410 9.48 -40.55 9.40
CA THR A 410 8.07 -40.45 8.94
C THR A 410 7.20 -39.80 10.01
N LYS A 411 6.39 -38.81 9.64
CA LYS A 411 5.37 -38.15 10.45
C LYS A 411 4.02 -38.73 10.07
N ILE A 412 3.24 -39.18 11.07
CA ILE A 412 1.87 -39.66 10.89
C ILE A 412 0.95 -38.58 11.44
N LEU A 413 0.20 -37.94 10.57
CA LEU A 413 -0.75 -36.90 10.92
C LEU A 413 -1.85 -37.45 11.82
N LYS A 414 -2.24 -36.69 12.84
CA LYS A 414 -3.30 -37.08 13.80
C LYS A 414 -4.42 -36.07 13.84
N SER A 415 -4.13 -34.83 14.12
CA SER A 415 -5.14 -33.79 14.18
C SER A 415 -4.52 -32.43 13.99
N VAL A 416 -5.34 -31.51 13.52
CA VAL A 416 -5.08 -30.07 13.49
C VAL A 416 -6.08 -29.41 14.42
N GLY A 417 -5.59 -28.45 15.21
CA GLY A 417 -6.41 -27.54 15.99
C GLY A 417 -6.28 -26.13 15.42
N ILE A 418 -7.38 -25.48 15.16
CA ILE A 418 -7.41 -24.10 14.69
C ILE A 418 -8.23 -23.29 15.67
N THR A 419 -7.66 -22.20 16.16
CA THR A 419 -8.39 -21.23 16.97
C THR A 419 -8.71 -20.04 16.08
N LEU A 420 -9.99 -19.80 15.87
CA LEU A 420 -10.54 -18.72 15.04
C LEU A 420 -11.23 -17.67 15.91
N ILE A 421 -11.23 -16.45 15.44
CA ILE A 421 -12.00 -15.34 16.00
C ILE A 421 -12.86 -14.79 14.88
N GLY A 422 -14.13 -14.56 15.15
CA GLY A 422 -15.10 -14.18 14.12
C GLY A 422 -15.59 -15.35 13.29
N GLY A 423 -16.19 -15.08 12.15
CA GLY A 423 -16.63 -16.06 11.16
C GLY A 423 -17.74 -16.99 11.64
N SER A 424 -18.64 -16.56 12.51
CA SER A 424 -19.76 -17.37 13.02
C SER A 424 -20.55 -18.00 11.88
N GLY A 425 -20.63 -19.35 11.85
CA GLY A 425 -21.29 -20.10 10.79
C GLY A 425 -20.49 -20.25 9.49
N GLN A 426 -19.30 -19.67 9.40
CA GLN A 426 -18.45 -19.69 8.22
C GLN A 426 -17.85 -21.07 7.96
N ALA A 427 -18.01 -21.58 6.75
CA ALA A 427 -17.36 -22.82 6.32
C ALA A 427 -15.90 -22.55 5.92
N PHE A 428 -15.02 -23.48 6.26
CA PHE A 428 -13.62 -23.42 5.86
C PHE A 428 -13.08 -24.83 5.57
N THR A 429 -12.00 -24.87 4.82
CA THR A 429 -11.30 -26.10 4.45
C THR A 429 -9.86 -26.06 4.95
N VAL A 430 -9.46 -27.09 5.66
CA VAL A 430 -8.05 -27.34 5.98
C VAL A 430 -7.45 -28.25 4.94
N LYS A 431 -6.34 -27.85 4.37
CA LYS A 431 -5.55 -28.63 3.42
C LYS A 431 -4.33 -29.21 4.12
N ALA A 432 -4.02 -30.46 3.86
CA ALA A 432 -2.79 -31.09 4.34
C ALA A 432 -1.99 -31.62 3.15
N GLY A 433 -0.85 -31.00 2.88
CA GLY A 433 0.15 -31.42 1.90
C GLY A 433 1.21 -32.31 2.55
N ILE A 434 1.71 -33.29 1.83
CA ILE A 434 2.68 -34.28 2.32
C ILE A 434 3.76 -34.45 1.28
N ASP A 435 5.04 -34.49 1.71
CA ASP A 435 6.22 -34.79 0.90
C ASP A 435 6.31 -33.94 -0.40
N TYR A 436 5.99 -32.62 -0.30
CA TYR A 436 6.02 -31.66 -1.41
C TYR A 436 5.09 -32.01 -2.58
N SER A 437 4.06 -32.83 -2.31
CA SER A 437 3.06 -33.20 -3.33
C SER A 437 2.07 -32.06 -3.54
N ASP A 438 1.68 -31.83 -4.78
CA ASP A 438 0.60 -30.91 -5.17
C ASP A 438 -0.81 -31.48 -4.83
N GLU A 439 -0.89 -32.74 -4.40
CA GLU A 439 -2.12 -33.37 -3.99
C GLU A 439 -2.39 -33.11 -2.50
N TYR A 440 -3.30 -32.16 -2.22
CA TYR A 440 -3.71 -31.83 -0.86
C TYR A 440 -4.92 -32.66 -0.44
N ARG A 441 -4.87 -33.21 0.79
CA ARG A 441 -6.03 -33.77 1.44
C ARG A 441 -6.85 -32.65 2.07
N SER A 442 -8.16 -32.65 1.78
CA SER A 442 -9.09 -31.59 2.21
C SER A 442 -9.94 -32.07 3.39
N TYR A 443 -10.11 -31.24 4.39
CA TYR A 443 -10.92 -31.49 5.58
C TYR A 443 -11.79 -30.26 5.83
N ASN A 444 -13.11 -30.41 5.64
CA ASN A 444 -14.08 -29.34 5.78
C ASN A 444 -14.54 -29.19 7.22
N ALA A 445 -14.75 -27.99 7.65
CA ALA A 445 -15.33 -27.64 8.93
C ALA A 445 -16.11 -26.32 8.84
N THR A 446 -16.84 -26.03 9.91
CA THR A 446 -17.61 -24.80 10.05
C THR A 446 -17.30 -24.20 11.42
N VAL A 447 -17.13 -22.91 11.48
CA VAL A 447 -17.02 -22.16 12.73
C VAL A 447 -18.36 -22.25 13.44
N LYS A 448 -18.34 -22.52 14.74
CA LYS A 448 -19.60 -22.62 15.49
C LYS A 448 -20.33 -21.28 15.45
N GLN A 449 -21.65 -21.38 15.32
CA GLN A 449 -22.47 -20.19 15.51
C GLN A 449 -22.41 -19.79 16.98
N THR A 450 -21.77 -18.65 17.24
CA THR A 450 -21.81 -18.03 18.56
C THR A 450 -23.09 -17.21 18.63
N ALA A 451 -23.97 -17.56 19.55
CA ALA A 451 -25.12 -16.72 19.81
C ALA A 451 -24.62 -15.34 20.27
N LEU A 452 -24.95 -14.29 19.53
CA LEU A 452 -24.74 -12.93 19.99
C LEU A 452 -25.56 -12.77 21.29
N SER A 453 -24.92 -12.34 22.36
CA SER A 453 -25.66 -11.97 23.57
C SER A 453 -26.47 -10.71 23.24
N GLU A 454 -27.80 -10.86 23.21
CA GLU A 454 -28.69 -9.73 22.98
C GLU A 454 -28.58 -8.74 24.16
N TYR A 455 -28.67 -7.44 23.82
CA TYR A 455 -28.73 -6.38 24.82
C TYR A 455 -29.87 -6.66 25.81
N ASN A 456 -29.62 -6.66 27.11
CA ASN A 456 -30.47 -7.05 28.23
C ASN A 456 -30.60 -8.55 28.56
N ILE A 457 -29.95 -9.47 27.84
CA ILE A 457 -29.95 -10.90 28.16
C ILE A 457 -28.58 -11.35 28.67
N GLY A 458 -27.50 -10.63 28.29
CA GLY A 458 -26.16 -10.93 28.74
C GLY A 458 -25.92 -10.48 30.19
N GLU A 459 -25.38 -11.37 31.03
CA GLU A 459 -24.95 -11.02 32.38
C GLU A 459 -23.72 -10.11 32.32
N TYR A 460 -23.76 -9.02 33.09
CA TYR A 460 -22.66 -8.04 33.21
C TYR A 460 -21.39 -8.77 33.73
N ASN A 461 -20.26 -8.59 33.05
CA ASN A 461 -18.97 -9.30 33.23
C ASN A 461 -18.89 -10.77 32.75
N ILE A 462 -19.94 -11.35 32.21
CA ILE A 462 -19.90 -12.73 31.64
C ILE A 462 -20.14 -12.67 30.14
N ALA A 463 -20.97 -11.75 29.67
CA ALA A 463 -21.18 -11.52 28.25
C ALA A 463 -20.11 -10.58 27.70
N GLU A 464 -19.33 -11.01 26.73
CA GLU A 464 -18.41 -10.12 26.01
C GLU A 464 -19.24 -9.13 25.16
N TYR A 465 -19.20 -7.86 25.54
CA TYR A 465 -19.75 -6.73 24.79
C TYR A 465 -18.88 -6.38 23.59
N THR A 466 -18.32 -7.35 22.91
CA THR A 466 -17.53 -7.08 21.72
C THR A 466 -18.36 -7.41 20.50
N GLY A 467 -18.62 -6.44 19.66
CA GLY A 467 -19.08 -6.65 18.28
C GLY A 467 -18.08 -7.41 17.41
N GLY A 468 -17.12 -8.07 18.04
CA GLY A 468 -16.15 -8.98 17.42
C GLY A 468 -16.48 -10.40 17.81
N GLY A 469 -16.67 -11.28 16.85
CA GLY A 469 -17.11 -12.66 16.98
C GLY A 469 -16.39 -13.45 18.05
N GLY A 470 -17.10 -14.38 18.67
CA GLY A 470 -16.56 -15.26 19.70
C GLY A 470 -15.36 -16.09 19.21
N THR A 471 -14.53 -16.51 20.15
CA THR A 471 -13.40 -17.41 19.87
C THR A 471 -13.92 -18.85 19.72
N ASP A 472 -13.64 -19.51 18.61
CA ASP A 472 -13.90 -20.93 18.42
C ASP A 472 -12.62 -21.73 18.22
N ARG A 473 -12.54 -22.87 18.84
CA ARG A 473 -11.45 -23.84 18.66
C ARG A 473 -11.96 -25.08 17.97
N VAL A 474 -11.67 -25.17 16.68
CA VAL A 474 -12.03 -26.34 15.88
C VAL A 474 -10.87 -27.33 15.88
N LYS A 475 -11.17 -28.60 16.20
CA LYS A 475 -10.21 -29.69 16.12
C LYS A 475 -10.65 -30.69 15.05
N LEU A 476 -9.81 -30.88 14.05
CA LEU A 476 -10.02 -31.79 12.95
C LEU A 476 -9.10 -33.00 13.05
N SER A 477 -9.65 -34.20 12.87
CA SER A 477 -8.84 -35.39 12.68
C SER A 477 -8.35 -35.44 11.25
N ILE A 478 -7.04 -35.45 11.07
CA ILE A 478 -6.41 -35.50 9.76
C ILE A 478 -5.59 -36.77 9.63
N GLY A 479 -5.44 -37.29 8.42
CA GLY A 479 -4.72 -38.53 8.14
C GLY A 479 -3.65 -38.31 7.07
N GLY A 480 -2.63 -39.15 7.13
CA GLY A 480 -1.53 -39.17 6.17
C GLY A 480 -0.22 -39.45 6.87
N SER A 481 0.80 -39.75 6.08
CA SER A 481 2.16 -39.97 6.57
C SER A 481 3.17 -39.57 5.53
N GLY A 482 4.22 -38.91 5.94
CA GLY A 482 5.31 -38.48 5.10
C GLY A 482 6.48 -37.92 5.92
N SER A 483 7.51 -37.44 5.27
CA SER A 483 8.69 -36.86 5.90
C SER A 483 8.48 -35.40 6.26
N VAL A 484 7.70 -34.67 5.49
CA VAL A 484 7.34 -33.27 5.71
C VAL A 484 5.84 -33.05 5.52
N VAL A 485 5.32 -32.03 6.17
CA VAL A 485 3.88 -31.71 6.16
C VAL A 485 3.68 -30.23 6.01
N GLN A 486 2.75 -29.83 5.14
CA GLN A 486 2.26 -28.47 5.00
C GLN A 486 0.79 -28.38 5.38
N LEU A 487 0.39 -27.28 5.97
CA LEU A 487 -1.01 -26.96 6.23
C LEU A 487 -1.47 -25.79 5.37
N GLY A 488 -2.67 -25.92 4.82
CA GLY A 488 -3.39 -24.84 4.16
C GLY A 488 -4.69 -24.54 4.88
N PHE A 489 -5.10 -23.31 4.83
CA PHE A 489 -6.42 -22.83 5.26
C PHE A 489 -7.07 -22.07 4.11
N GLU A 490 -8.26 -22.46 3.77
CA GLU A 490 -9.05 -21.85 2.71
C GLU A 490 -10.45 -21.57 3.21
N THR A 491 -10.93 -20.38 2.97
CA THR A 491 -12.33 -20.03 3.26
C THR A 491 -12.83 -19.00 2.25
N GLU A 492 -14.11 -19.04 1.98
CA GLU A 492 -14.81 -18.04 1.20
C GLU A 492 -15.41 -17.02 2.15
N ILE A 493 -14.89 -15.80 2.16
CA ILE A 493 -15.36 -14.71 3.03
C ILE A 493 -16.70 -14.22 2.49
N SER A 494 -17.71 -14.21 3.35
CA SER A 494 -19.09 -13.87 3.03
C SER A 494 -19.70 -12.97 4.10
N GLY A 495 -19.29 -11.73 4.13
CA GLY A 495 -19.85 -10.69 5.01
C GLY A 495 -19.37 -10.69 6.45
N ASN A 496 -18.51 -11.64 6.87
CA ASN A 496 -18.00 -11.71 8.23
C ASN A 496 -16.47 -11.80 8.27
N GLU A 497 -15.85 -11.10 9.22
CA GLU A 497 -14.44 -11.22 9.52
C GLU A 497 -14.09 -12.64 9.99
N VAL A 498 -12.99 -13.17 9.50
CA VAL A 498 -12.38 -14.42 9.99
C VAL A 498 -10.92 -14.16 10.30
N SER A 499 -10.53 -14.36 11.55
CA SER A 499 -9.14 -14.20 11.99
C SER A 499 -8.60 -15.48 12.60
N ILE A 500 -7.41 -15.89 12.19
CA ILE A 500 -6.71 -17.07 12.72
C ILE A 500 -5.82 -16.60 13.86
N GLN A 501 -6.16 -17.04 15.08
CA GLN A 501 -5.36 -16.80 16.27
C GLN A 501 -4.21 -17.80 16.39
N LYS A 502 -4.49 -19.07 16.05
CA LYS A 502 -3.54 -20.15 16.28
C LYS A 502 -3.80 -21.37 15.39
N PHE A 503 -2.71 -21.95 14.91
CA PHE A 503 -2.67 -23.29 14.29
C PHE A 503 -1.86 -24.24 15.17
N ASP A 504 -2.45 -25.38 15.52
CA ASP A 504 -1.80 -26.49 16.24
C ASP A 504 -1.79 -27.73 15.35
N LEU A 505 -0.63 -28.28 15.05
CA LEU A 505 -0.50 -29.54 14.31
C LEU A 505 0.03 -30.63 15.23
N TYR A 506 -0.69 -31.76 15.31
CA TYR A 506 -0.34 -32.91 16.12
C TYR A 506 0.01 -34.11 15.23
N ILE A 507 1.20 -34.64 15.42
CA ILE A 507 1.71 -35.79 14.67
C ILE A 507 2.17 -36.91 15.64
N LYS A 508 2.31 -38.10 15.09
CA LYS A 508 3.01 -39.22 15.73
C LYS A 508 4.24 -39.59 14.89
N THR A 509 5.37 -39.76 15.53
CA THR A 509 6.60 -40.24 14.86
C THR A 509 6.39 -41.68 14.36
N GLY A 510 6.77 -41.91 13.12
CA GLY A 510 6.76 -43.21 12.46
C GLY A 510 8.11 -43.93 12.53
N ARG A 511 8.46 -44.58 11.45
CA ARG A 511 9.78 -45.22 11.27
C ARG A 511 10.79 -44.21 10.72
N VAL A 512 12.07 -44.49 10.95
CA VAL A 512 13.15 -43.84 10.22
C VAL A 512 13.09 -44.34 8.77
N ILE A 513 13.20 -43.41 7.83
CA ILE A 513 13.12 -43.69 6.38
C ILE A 513 14.47 -44.21 5.91
#